data_1b685144bfbc03a967c7c919ee6ca75d
#
_entry.id   1b685144bfbc03a967c7c919ee6ca75d
#
_cell.length_a   1.000
_cell.length_b   1.000
_cell.length_c   1.000
_cell.angle_alpha   90.00
_cell.angle_beta   90.00
_cell.angle_gamma   90.00
#
_symmetry.space_group_name_H-M   'P 1'
#
loop_
_entity.id
_entity.type
_entity.pdbx_description
1 polymer ?
#
loop_
_entity_poly.entity_id
_entity_poly.type
_entity_poly.pdbx_seq_one_letter_code
_entity_poly.pdbx_strand_id
1 'polypeptide(L)'
;MIRDYADTDRVAVNAVALAAFAQYAGDYEDWPTFAAGIARMADLAVDGDLLVAECAGRVVGAVVHVGPGRPRSDIYPDDWSVIRMLVVDPAARGGGIGRALVAATLERARRAGSPAIGLHTSPIMATALRLYESIGFVREHDLPPIRGVPYARYALPAADIGAALARLAAR
;
A
#
# COMPACT_ATOMS: atom_id res chain seq x y z
N MET A 1 9.68 13.69 2.23
CA MET A 1 8.60 14.05 3.20
C MET A 1 7.34 13.25 2.86
N ILE A 2 6.61 12.75 3.88
CA ILE A 2 5.29 12.14 3.68
C ILE A 2 4.22 13.17 4.05
N ARG A 3 3.22 13.33 3.19
CA ARG A 3 2.09 14.25 3.40
C ARG A 3 0.79 13.69 2.82
N ASP A 4 -0.32 14.34 3.15
CA ASP A 4 -1.60 14.04 2.51
C ASP A 4 -1.57 14.42 1.03
N TYR A 5 -2.33 13.65 0.25
CA TYR A 5 -2.60 13.92 -1.17
C TYR A 5 -3.40 15.22 -1.32
N ALA A 6 -3.11 15.94 -2.39
CA ALA A 6 -3.93 17.04 -2.91
C ALA A 6 -4.30 16.75 -4.36
N ASP A 7 -5.40 17.32 -4.86
CA ASP A 7 -5.87 17.05 -6.24
C ASP A 7 -4.83 17.41 -7.31
N THR A 8 -3.94 18.35 -7.00
CA THR A 8 -2.80 18.69 -7.85
C THR A 8 -1.78 17.55 -8.03
N ASP A 9 -1.79 16.54 -7.14
CA ASP A 9 -0.92 15.37 -7.22
C ASP A 9 -1.47 14.27 -8.13
N ARG A 10 -2.72 14.36 -8.58
CA ARG A 10 -3.44 13.31 -9.32
C ARG A 10 -2.63 12.71 -10.45
N VAL A 11 -2.10 13.54 -11.32
CA VAL A 11 -1.34 13.09 -12.49
C VAL A 11 -0.06 12.37 -12.07
N ALA A 12 0.65 12.92 -11.09
CA ALA A 12 1.90 12.34 -10.60
C ALA A 12 1.67 11.01 -9.87
N VAL A 13 0.65 10.92 -9.01
CA VAL A 13 0.28 9.66 -8.30
C VAL A 13 -0.06 8.56 -9.30
N ASN A 14 -0.90 8.85 -10.29
CA ASN A 14 -1.29 7.87 -11.31
C ASN A 14 -0.08 7.41 -12.15
N ALA A 15 0.82 8.31 -12.50
CA ALA A 15 2.04 7.99 -13.24
C ALA A 15 2.99 7.11 -12.41
N VAL A 16 3.19 7.43 -11.12
CA VAL A 16 4.03 6.63 -10.21
C VAL A 16 3.44 5.24 -10.01
N ALA A 17 2.11 5.13 -9.85
CA ALA A 17 1.45 3.84 -9.72
C ALA A 17 1.67 2.96 -10.96
N LEU A 18 1.45 3.49 -12.15
CA LEU A 18 1.66 2.76 -13.39
C LEU A 18 3.14 2.36 -13.57
N ALA A 19 4.09 3.26 -13.32
CA ALA A 19 5.52 2.98 -13.41
C ALA A 19 5.95 1.89 -12.41
N ALA A 20 5.41 1.90 -11.18
CA ALA A 20 5.73 0.90 -10.17
C ALA A 20 5.23 -0.50 -10.53
N PHE A 21 4.05 -0.61 -11.15
CA PHE A 21 3.45 -1.88 -11.56
C PHE A 21 3.93 -2.41 -12.91
N ALA A 22 4.52 -1.58 -13.77
CA ALA A 22 4.97 -1.97 -15.11
C ALA A 22 5.93 -3.17 -15.12
N GLN A 23 6.70 -3.36 -14.05
CA GLN A 23 7.57 -4.53 -13.88
C GLN A 23 6.81 -5.87 -13.86
N TYR A 24 5.51 -5.87 -13.56
CA TYR A 24 4.66 -7.06 -13.46
C TYR A 24 3.80 -7.28 -14.72
N ALA A 25 4.03 -6.53 -15.78
CA ALA A 25 3.20 -6.59 -17.00
C ALA A 25 3.10 -7.98 -17.60
N GLY A 26 4.15 -8.80 -17.49
CA GLY A 26 4.17 -10.18 -17.96
C GLY A 26 3.50 -11.20 -17.03
N ASP A 27 3.19 -10.82 -15.79
CA ASP A 27 2.60 -11.71 -14.78
C ASP A 27 1.07 -11.66 -14.80
N TYR A 28 0.48 -10.50 -15.15
CA TYR A 28 -0.97 -10.31 -15.15
C TYR A 28 -1.60 -10.62 -16.50
N GLU A 29 -2.68 -11.40 -16.48
CA GLU A 29 -3.54 -11.58 -17.65
C GLU A 29 -4.23 -10.27 -18.01
N ASP A 30 -4.36 -9.98 -19.31
CA ASP A 30 -4.97 -8.73 -19.80
C ASP A 30 -4.35 -7.49 -19.14
N TRP A 31 -3.04 -7.39 -19.24
CA TRP A 31 -2.29 -6.25 -18.70
C TRP A 31 -2.86 -4.88 -19.10
N PRO A 32 -3.26 -4.62 -20.38
CA PRO A 32 -3.79 -3.30 -20.74
C PRO A 32 -4.99 -2.85 -19.88
N THR A 33 -5.93 -3.74 -19.61
CA THR A 33 -7.09 -3.43 -18.76
C THR A 33 -6.68 -3.26 -17.29
N PHE A 34 -5.78 -4.10 -16.79
CA PHE A 34 -5.26 -3.97 -15.42
C PHE A 34 -4.48 -2.67 -15.24
N ALA A 35 -3.60 -2.32 -16.18
CA ALA A 35 -2.82 -1.09 -16.17
C ALA A 35 -3.70 0.16 -16.19
N ALA A 36 -4.79 0.14 -16.95
CA ALA A 36 -5.76 1.24 -16.96
C ALA A 36 -6.40 1.48 -15.58
N GLY A 37 -6.65 0.41 -14.81
CA GLY A 37 -7.11 0.49 -13.42
C GLY A 37 -6.03 1.06 -12.50
N ILE A 38 -4.80 0.57 -12.62
CA ILE A 38 -3.65 1.05 -11.82
C ILE A 38 -3.41 2.55 -12.06
N ALA A 39 -3.51 3.02 -13.30
CA ALA A 39 -3.34 4.42 -13.68
C ALA A 39 -4.43 5.37 -13.12
N ARG A 40 -5.37 4.84 -12.34
CA ARG A 40 -6.42 5.61 -11.65
C ARG A 40 -6.28 5.56 -10.13
N MET A 41 -5.09 5.29 -9.61
CA MET A 41 -4.85 5.18 -8.17
C MET A 41 -5.36 6.39 -7.38
N ALA A 42 -5.25 7.60 -7.91
CA ALA A 42 -5.69 8.81 -7.24
C ALA A 42 -7.21 8.85 -6.94
N ASP A 43 -8.03 8.07 -7.68
CA ASP A 43 -9.47 7.96 -7.41
C ASP A 43 -9.75 7.31 -6.03
N LEU A 44 -8.80 6.54 -5.50
CA LEU A 44 -8.91 5.91 -4.17
C LEU A 44 -8.92 6.94 -3.01
N ALA A 45 -8.56 8.20 -3.26
CA ALA A 45 -8.67 9.28 -2.28
C ALA A 45 -10.12 9.53 -1.82
N VAL A 46 -11.12 9.06 -2.58
CA VAL A 46 -12.54 9.13 -2.19
C VAL A 46 -12.85 8.18 -1.02
N ASP A 47 -12.24 6.99 -1.04
CA ASP A 47 -12.54 5.92 -0.08
C ASP A 47 -11.52 5.81 1.06
N GLY A 48 -10.38 6.49 0.97
CA GLY A 48 -9.31 6.40 1.97
C GLY A 48 -8.44 7.63 2.04
N ASP A 49 -7.52 7.61 2.99
CA ASP A 49 -6.48 8.62 3.13
C ASP A 49 -5.34 8.28 2.17
N LEU A 50 -5.28 8.94 1.04
CA LEU A 50 -4.16 8.82 0.11
C LEU A 50 -2.99 9.66 0.63
N LEU A 51 -1.86 9.01 0.87
CA LEU A 51 -0.61 9.63 1.31
C LEU A 51 0.39 9.63 0.16
N VAL A 52 1.15 10.70 0.04
CA VAL A 52 2.20 10.83 -0.97
C VAL A 52 3.57 11.02 -0.32
N ALA A 53 4.58 10.44 -0.93
CA ALA A 53 5.98 10.71 -0.64
C ALA A 53 6.50 11.73 -1.64
N GLU A 54 6.99 12.85 -1.13
CA GLU A 54 7.58 13.93 -1.94
C GLU A 54 9.08 14.02 -1.71
N CYS A 55 9.83 14.11 -2.80
CA CYS A 55 11.27 14.35 -2.81
C CYS A 55 11.61 15.45 -3.84
N ALA A 56 12.28 16.50 -3.40
CA ALA A 56 12.65 17.64 -4.26
C ALA A 56 11.48 18.21 -5.08
N GLY A 57 10.30 18.37 -4.44
CA GLY A 57 9.10 18.89 -5.08
C GLY A 57 8.39 17.93 -6.03
N ARG A 58 8.78 16.66 -6.08
CA ARG A 58 8.17 15.63 -6.92
C ARG A 58 7.55 14.52 -6.09
N VAL A 59 6.35 14.05 -6.47
CA VAL A 59 5.76 12.83 -5.92
C VAL A 59 6.56 11.63 -6.43
N VAL A 60 7.09 10.83 -5.51
CA VAL A 60 7.92 9.65 -5.79
C VAL A 60 7.37 8.36 -5.19
N GLY A 61 6.25 8.42 -4.50
CA GLY A 61 5.56 7.25 -3.96
C GLY A 61 4.20 7.63 -3.42
N ALA A 62 3.34 6.64 -3.23
CA ALA A 62 2.02 6.83 -2.65
C ALA A 62 1.53 5.54 -1.98
N VAL A 63 0.58 5.68 -1.07
CA VAL A 63 -0.12 4.59 -0.40
C VAL A 63 -1.50 5.05 0.05
N VAL A 64 -2.45 4.15 0.11
CA VAL A 64 -3.78 4.44 0.65
C VAL A 64 -3.97 3.73 1.99
N HIS A 65 -4.38 4.48 3.00
CA HIS A 65 -4.91 3.98 4.25
C HIS A 65 -6.44 4.02 4.20
N VAL A 66 -7.08 2.87 4.29
CA VAL A 66 -8.54 2.78 4.42
C VAL A 66 -8.87 2.54 5.88
N GLY A 67 -9.41 3.54 6.57
CA GLY A 67 -9.78 3.45 7.98
C GLY A 67 -11.03 2.62 8.24
N PRO A 68 -11.35 2.30 9.51
CA PRO A 68 -12.56 1.58 9.90
C PRO A 68 -13.84 2.21 9.34
N GLY A 69 -14.78 1.37 8.92
CA GLY A 69 -16.09 1.81 8.40
C GLY A 69 -16.08 2.48 7.02
N ARG A 70 -14.91 2.62 6.39
CA ARG A 70 -14.79 3.18 5.03
C ARG A 70 -15.03 2.07 3.98
N PRO A 71 -15.51 2.41 2.78
CA PRO A 71 -15.71 1.44 1.70
C PRO A 71 -14.44 0.64 1.41
N ARG A 72 -14.57 -0.68 1.38
CA ARG A 72 -13.44 -1.61 1.19
C ARG A 72 -13.90 -2.93 0.60
N SER A 73 -12.95 -3.78 0.24
CA SER A 73 -13.23 -5.17 -0.11
C SER A 73 -13.75 -5.95 1.12
N ASP A 74 -14.69 -6.85 0.91
CA ASP A 74 -15.28 -7.74 1.91
C ASP A 74 -14.32 -8.80 2.48
N ILE A 75 -13.10 -8.87 1.93
CA ILE A 75 -12.03 -9.70 2.48
C ILE A 75 -11.48 -9.20 3.83
N TYR A 76 -11.86 -7.99 4.26
CA TYR A 76 -11.43 -7.40 5.53
C TYR A 76 -12.62 -7.11 6.43
N PRO A 77 -12.50 -7.35 7.76
CA PRO A 77 -13.49 -6.85 8.73
C PRO A 77 -13.67 -5.33 8.65
N ASP A 78 -14.88 -4.85 8.94
CA ASP A 78 -15.23 -3.44 8.81
C ASP A 78 -14.49 -2.52 9.81
N ASP A 79 -14.08 -3.06 10.94
CA ASP A 79 -13.36 -2.33 12.00
C ASP A 79 -11.83 -2.30 11.81
N TRP A 80 -11.31 -3.01 10.80
CA TRP A 80 -9.89 -2.99 10.49
C TRP A 80 -9.49 -1.72 9.71
N SER A 81 -8.24 -1.32 9.86
CA SER A 81 -7.56 -0.50 8.85
C SER A 81 -7.00 -1.38 7.72
N VAL A 82 -6.84 -0.81 6.54
CA VAL A 82 -6.29 -1.52 5.38
C VAL A 82 -5.20 -0.66 4.71
N ILE A 83 -4.07 -1.27 4.39
CA ILE A 83 -3.07 -0.71 3.47
C ILE A 83 -3.44 -1.13 2.06
N ARG A 84 -3.56 -0.17 1.16
CA ARG A 84 -3.89 -0.42 -0.24
C ARG A 84 -2.95 0.34 -1.16
N MET A 85 -2.49 -0.31 -2.24
CA MET A 85 -1.71 0.33 -3.31
C MET A 85 -0.45 1.05 -2.82
N LEU A 86 0.45 0.36 -2.13
CA LEU A 86 1.80 0.90 -1.87
C LEU A 86 2.61 0.93 -3.16
N VAL A 87 2.98 2.11 -3.61
CA VAL A 87 3.78 2.30 -4.84
C VAL A 87 4.96 3.24 -4.58
N VAL A 88 6.09 2.93 -5.21
CA VAL A 88 7.30 3.78 -5.20
C VAL A 88 7.85 3.83 -6.61
N ASP A 89 8.13 5.04 -7.10
CA ASP A 89 8.80 5.26 -8.38
C ASP A 89 10.06 4.38 -8.45
N PRO A 90 10.22 3.53 -9.49
CA PRO A 90 11.39 2.68 -9.65
C PRO A 90 12.72 3.45 -9.51
N ALA A 91 12.78 4.68 -10.02
CA ALA A 91 13.98 5.52 -9.94
C ALA A 91 14.28 6.05 -8.54
N ALA A 92 13.30 6.01 -7.62
CA ALA A 92 13.43 6.51 -6.25
C ALA A 92 13.55 5.40 -5.19
N ARG A 93 13.63 4.13 -5.62
CA ARG A 93 13.77 2.99 -4.71
C ARG A 93 15.13 2.99 -4.00
N GLY A 94 15.19 2.24 -2.90
CA GLY A 94 16.41 2.13 -2.07
C GLY A 94 16.56 3.21 -1.01
N GLY A 95 15.83 4.34 -1.11
CA GLY A 95 15.88 5.45 -0.16
C GLY A 95 14.93 5.37 1.03
N GLY A 96 14.32 4.20 1.32
CA GLY A 96 13.43 4.02 2.47
C GLY A 96 12.01 4.58 2.28
N ILE A 97 11.64 5.04 1.08
CA ILE A 97 10.33 5.67 0.81
C ILE A 97 9.17 4.73 1.14
N GLY A 98 9.24 3.47 0.71
CA GLY A 98 8.20 2.48 1.03
C GLY A 98 8.05 2.25 2.53
N ARG A 99 9.16 2.20 3.28
CA ARG A 99 9.15 2.10 4.75
C ARG A 99 8.46 3.30 5.39
N ALA A 100 8.76 4.51 4.93
CA ALA A 100 8.17 5.74 5.45
C ALA A 100 6.65 5.81 5.16
N LEU A 101 6.22 5.40 3.97
CA LEU A 101 4.80 5.32 3.62
C LEU A 101 4.05 4.30 4.48
N VAL A 102 4.63 3.11 4.69
CA VAL A 102 4.03 2.10 5.58
C VAL A 102 3.98 2.61 7.03
N ALA A 103 5.03 3.24 7.53
CA ALA A 103 5.01 3.83 8.87
C ALA A 103 3.87 4.85 9.03
N ALA A 104 3.65 5.71 8.05
CA ALA A 104 2.56 6.68 8.08
C ALA A 104 1.17 6.02 8.10
N THR A 105 0.99 4.89 7.39
CA THR A 105 -0.28 4.14 7.45
C THR A 105 -0.48 3.44 8.79
N LEU A 106 0.57 2.88 9.39
CA LEU A 106 0.50 2.27 10.73
C LEU A 106 0.13 3.33 11.80
N GLU A 107 0.68 4.52 11.70
CA GLU A 107 0.31 5.64 12.60
C GLU A 107 -1.16 6.03 12.43
N ARG A 108 -1.69 6.03 11.22
CA ARG A 108 -3.12 6.27 10.96
C ARG A 108 -4.01 5.18 11.54
N ALA A 109 -3.66 3.91 11.34
CA ALA A 109 -4.36 2.78 11.92
C ALA A 109 -4.41 2.85 13.46
N ARG A 110 -3.27 3.22 14.08
CA ARG A 110 -3.17 3.41 15.53
C ARG A 110 -4.09 4.53 16.02
N ARG A 111 -4.11 5.67 15.34
CA ARG A 111 -4.99 6.80 15.70
C ARG A 111 -6.47 6.49 15.50
N ALA A 112 -6.79 5.67 14.50
CA ALA A 112 -8.16 5.22 14.24
C ALA A 112 -8.66 4.19 15.25
N GLY A 113 -7.80 3.67 16.14
CA GLY A 113 -8.17 2.64 17.10
C GLY A 113 -8.53 1.30 16.48
N SER A 114 -8.02 1.02 15.28
CA SER A 114 -8.31 -0.25 14.58
C SER A 114 -7.73 -1.43 15.34
N PRO A 115 -8.46 -2.54 15.53
CA PRO A 115 -7.95 -3.72 16.23
C PRO A 115 -6.86 -4.46 15.43
N ALA A 116 -6.82 -4.27 14.12
CA ALA A 116 -5.78 -4.77 13.24
C ALA A 116 -5.65 -3.92 11.98
N ILE A 117 -4.53 -4.08 11.29
CA ILE A 117 -4.35 -3.55 9.95
C ILE A 117 -4.08 -4.70 8.98
N GLY A 118 -4.82 -4.73 7.88
CA GLY A 118 -4.72 -5.76 6.84
C GLY A 118 -4.17 -5.23 5.54
N LEU A 119 -3.66 -6.14 4.74
CA LEU A 119 -3.30 -5.92 3.34
C LEU A 119 -3.41 -7.23 2.56
N HIS A 120 -3.46 -7.15 1.25
CA HIS A 120 -3.27 -8.31 0.38
C HIS A 120 -2.13 -8.04 -0.59
N THR A 121 -1.31 -9.05 -0.80
CA THR A 121 -0.12 -8.97 -1.65
C THR A 121 0.17 -10.32 -2.29
N SER A 122 1.15 -10.35 -3.16
CA SER A 122 1.52 -11.51 -3.97
C SER A 122 3.01 -11.82 -3.82
N PRO A 123 3.42 -13.10 -3.97
CA PRO A 123 4.83 -13.48 -4.05
C PRO A 123 5.60 -12.75 -5.16
N ILE A 124 4.95 -12.35 -6.26
CA ILE A 124 5.62 -11.57 -7.33
C ILE A 124 6.07 -10.19 -6.84
N MET A 125 5.42 -9.65 -5.81
CA MET A 125 5.77 -8.37 -5.17
C MET A 125 6.79 -8.58 -4.04
N ALA A 126 7.86 -9.29 -4.32
CA ALA A 126 8.79 -9.81 -3.33
C ALA A 126 9.40 -8.74 -2.40
N THR A 127 9.66 -7.54 -2.91
CA THR A 127 10.23 -6.44 -2.12
C THR A 127 9.22 -5.92 -1.08
N ALA A 128 7.98 -5.70 -1.49
CA ALA A 128 6.93 -5.25 -0.58
C ALA A 128 6.59 -6.36 0.43
N LEU A 129 6.50 -7.61 -0.02
CA LEU A 129 6.21 -8.76 0.85
C LEU A 129 7.27 -8.89 1.95
N ARG A 130 8.57 -8.86 1.60
CA ARG A 130 9.65 -8.88 2.60
C ARG A 130 9.57 -7.72 3.59
N LEU A 131 9.19 -6.53 3.13
CA LEU A 131 9.00 -5.39 4.02
C LEU A 131 7.90 -5.70 5.05
N TYR A 132 6.72 -6.14 4.61
CA TYR A 132 5.59 -6.44 5.50
C TYR A 132 5.94 -7.55 6.51
N GLU A 133 6.52 -8.64 6.05
CA GLU A 133 6.92 -9.75 6.93
C GLU A 133 7.98 -9.30 7.95
N SER A 134 8.95 -8.48 7.53
CA SER A 134 10.03 -7.98 8.41
C SER A 134 9.53 -7.13 9.56
N ILE A 135 8.38 -6.50 9.40
CA ILE A 135 7.78 -5.64 10.44
C ILE A 135 6.69 -6.33 11.25
N GLY A 136 6.35 -7.58 10.90
CA GLY A 136 5.48 -8.42 11.73
C GLY A 136 4.11 -8.72 11.13
N PHE A 137 3.84 -8.35 9.88
CA PHE A 137 2.63 -8.86 9.21
C PHE A 137 2.72 -10.36 9.03
N VAL A 138 1.63 -11.06 9.35
CA VAL A 138 1.51 -12.50 9.26
C VAL A 138 0.50 -12.86 8.16
N ARG A 139 0.90 -13.83 7.34
CA ARG A 139 0.02 -14.40 6.31
C ARG A 139 -1.11 -15.18 6.98
N GLU A 140 -2.34 -14.92 6.55
CA GLU A 140 -3.52 -15.59 7.11
C GLU A 140 -4.05 -16.69 6.17
N HIS A 141 -4.40 -16.36 4.94
CA HIS A 141 -4.95 -17.31 3.97
C HIS A 141 -4.81 -16.82 2.53
N ASP A 142 -4.98 -17.75 1.59
CA ASP A 142 -5.05 -17.45 0.17
C ASP A 142 -6.34 -16.71 -0.19
N LEU A 143 -6.22 -15.82 -1.16
CA LEU A 143 -7.35 -15.14 -1.81
C LEU A 143 -7.50 -15.66 -3.24
N PRO A 144 -8.67 -15.46 -3.86
CA PRO A 144 -8.81 -15.70 -5.28
C PRO A 144 -7.75 -14.93 -6.07
N PRO A 145 -7.16 -15.54 -7.11
CA PRO A 145 -6.14 -14.86 -7.92
C PRO A 145 -6.75 -13.64 -8.61
N ILE A 146 -5.93 -12.59 -8.79
CA ILE A 146 -6.29 -11.42 -9.57
C ILE A 146 -5.59 -11.54 -10.92
N ARG A 147 -6.36 -11.68 -11.99
CA ARG A 147 -5.84 -11.83 -13.37
C ARG A 147 -4.67 -12.82 -13.46
N GLY A 148 -4.87 -14.02 -12.88
CA GLY A 148 -3.89 -15.11 -12.89
C GLY A 148 -2.78 -14.99 -11.85
N VAL A 149 -2.65 -13.85 -11.15
CA VAL A 149 -1.62 -13.66 -10.13
C VAL A 149 -2.16 -14.08 -8.76
N PRO A 150 -1.44 -14.96 -8.01
CA PRO A 150 -1.85 -15.40 -6.69
C PRO A 150 -1.72 -14.27 -5.67
N TYR A 151 -2.70 -14.17 -4.76
CA TYR A 151 -2.72 -13.22 -3.65
C TYR A 151 -3.01 -13.93 -2.33
N ALA A 152 -2.54 -13.36 -1.24
CA ALA A 152 -2.90 -13.76 0.11
C ALA A 152 -3.17 -12.53 0.99
N ARG A 153 -4.02 -12.70 2.01
CA ARG A 153 -4.25 -11.70 3.04
C ARG A 153 -3.19 -11.81 4.12
N TYR A 154 -2.69 -10.66 4.56
CA TYR A 154 -1.77 -10.49 5.68
C TYR A 154 -2.38 -9.54 6.70
N ALA A 155 -2.07 -9.73 7.96
CA ALA A 155 -2.56 -8.89 9.05
C ALA A 155 -1.48 -8.59 10.07
N LEU A 156 -1.61 -7.42 10.71
CA LEU A 156 -0.82 -6.99 11.86
C LEU A 156 -1.80 -6.56 12.96
N PRO A 157 -1.82 -7.24 14.14
CA PRO A 157 -2.65 -6.81 15.26
C PRO A 157 -2.26 -5.43 15.78
N ALA A 158 -3.21 -4.68 16.33
CA ALA A 158 -2.96 -3.35 16.90
C ALA A 158 -1.88 -3.36 17.98
N ALA A 159 -1.82 -4.43 18.79
CA ALA A 159 -0.81 -4.58 19.84
C ALA A 159 0.64 -4.58 19.30
N ASP A 160 0.83 -4.98 18.03
CA ASP A 160 2.15 -5.11 17.40
C ASP A 160 2.56 -3.87 16.60
N ILE A 161 1.67 -2.87 16.43
CA ILE A 161 1.96 -1.66 15.64
C ILE A 161 3.18 -0.91 16.20
N GLY A 162 3.30 -0.80 17.52
CA GLY A 162 4.44 -0.14 18.15
C GLY A 162 5.78 -0.79 17.81
N ALA A 163 5.84 -2.11 17.87
CA ALA A 163 7.03 -2.89 17.51
C ALA A 163 7.32 -2.77 15.99
N ALA A 164 6.29 -2.78 15.15
CA ALA A 164 6.44 -2.59 13.71
C ALA A 164 7.02 -1.22 13.37
N LEU A 165 6.53 -0.16 14.00
CA LEU A 165 7.06 1.21 13.85
C LEU A 165 8.53 1.31 14.28
N ALA A 166 8.90 0.67 15.41
CA ALA A 166 10.29 0.61 15.85
C ALA A 166 11.19 -0.08 14.82
N ARG A 167 10.74 -1.20 14.24
CA ARG A 167 11.47 -1.91 13.17
C ARG A 167 11.59 -1.07 11.88
N LEU A 168 10.58 -0.26 11.56
CA LEU A 168 10.63 0.67 10.42
C LEU A 168 11.60 1.82 10.65
N ALA A 169 11.77 2.29 11.88
CA ALA A 169 12.71 3.34 12.25
C ALA A 169 14.17 2.84 12.30
N ALA A 170 14.41 1.58 12.62
CA ALA A 170 15.73 0.96 12.58
C ALA A 170 16.24 0.86 11.14
N ARG A 171 17.46 1.34 10.88
CA ARG A 171 18.12 1.30 9.56
C ARG A 171 18.78 -0.04 9.31
#